data_f5672243f9a7381f8d51a002e59a6573
#
_entry.id   f5672243f9a7381f8d51a002e59a6573
#
_cell.length_a   1.000
_cell.length_b   1.000
_cell.length_c   1.000
_cell.angle_alpha   90.00
_cell.angle_beta   90.00
_cell.angle_gamma   90.00
#
_symmetry.space_group_name_H-M   'P 1'
#
loop_
_entity.id
_entity.type
_entity.pdbx_description
1 polymer ?
#
loop_
_entity_poly.entity_id
_entity_poly.type
_entity_poly.pdbx_seq_one_letter_code
_entity_poly.pdbx_strand_id
1 'polypeptide(L)'
;WGDVPLLLKVLESTEGVRANNYRRPKAEIYQAIFDDLKYVTESPLLDVQPASACGKVSKAAAWALWGKALLQQACDEDFIGSKSELLGQAIGKLTAAWDLRKFGELSSVSYSSVWDLSTQKSCAENIFQVNYIQGNADLGSVWNYMYGPEGAGVTSQRKGEMQNVTIQAVYDSFEPGDVRRSFLRATNKAGQTYYHTMKYADLECGANGYGGRCGADAG
;
A
#
# COMPACT_ATOMS: atom_id res chain seq x y z
N TRP A 1 9.96 12.21 8.90
CA TRP A 1 9.37 13.14 9.86
C TRP A 1 10.20 13.06 11.15
N GLY A 2 10.47 14.19 11.78
CA GLY A 2 11.15 14.23 13.07
C GLY A 2 10.19 14.00 14.25
N ASP A 3 10.39 14.76 15.31
CA ASP A 3 9.48 14.79 16.45
C ASP A 3 8.10 15.30 16.03
N VAL A 4 7.05 14.59 16.43
CA VAL A 4 5.65 14.88 16.07
C VAL A 4 4.75 14.80 17.30
N PRO A 5 3.56 15.41 17.29
CA PRO A 5 2.59 15.21 18.36
C PRO A 5 2.15 13.75 18.48
N LEU A 6 2.08 13.25 19.71
CA LEU A 6 1.58 11.91 20.03
C LEU A 6 0.22 12.04 20.72
N LEU A 7 -0.84 11.74 19.98
CA LEU A 7 -2.22 11.82 20.45
C LEU A 7 -2.79 10.41 20.63
N LEU A 8 -2.80 9.91 21.86
CA LEU A 8 -3.26 8.55 22.20
C LEU A 8 -4.72 8.50 22.64
N LYS A 9 -5.41 9.62 22.63
CA LYS A 9 -6.85 9.71 23.01
C LYS A 9 -7.55 10.70 22.07
N VAL A 10 -8.85 10.50 21.90
CA VAL A 10 -9.72 11.48 21.27
C VAL A 10 -9.73 12.75 22.13
N LEU A 11 -9.49 13.88 21.49
CA LEU A 11 -9.48 15.20 22.12
C LEU A 11 -10.82 15.89 21.78
N GLU A 12 -11.67 16.04 22.79
CA GLU A 12 -13.05 16.52 22.61
C GLU A 12 -13.16 18.05 22.61
N SER A 13 -12.08 18.78 22.85
CA SER A 13 -12.08 20.23 22.92
C SER A 13 -10.89 20.86 22.19
N THR A 14 -11.07 22.07 21.68
CA THR A 14 -9.99 22.88 21.10
C THR A 14 -8.86 23.14 22.10
N GLU A 15 -9.21 23.32 23.38
CA GLU A 15 -8.23 23.51 24.45
C GLU A 15 -7.42 22.24 24.70
N GLY A 16 -8.06 21.06 24.71
CA GLY A 16 -7.40 19.77 24.79
C GLY A 16 -6.44 19.54 23.63
N VAL A 17 -6.84 19.92 22.40
CA VAL A 17 -5.95 19.86 21.22
C VAL A 17 -4.74 20.77 21.40
N ARG A 18 -4.92 22.01 21.80
CA ARG A 18 -3.80 22.97 22.01
C ARG A 18 -2.86 22.51 23.10
N ALA A 19 -3.36 21.94 24.19
CA ALA A 19 -2.56 21.46 25.31
C ALA A 19 -1.70 20.23 24.95
N ASN A 20 -2.13 19.43 23.94
CA ASN A 20 -1.44 18.20 23.54
C ASN A 20 -0.73 18.30 22.18
N ASN A 21 -0.87 19.42 21.46
CA ASN A 21 -0.26 19.61 20.14
C ASN A 21 1.19 20.13 20.27
N TYR A 22 2.03 19.35 20.90
CA TYR A 22 3.48 19.61 20.99
C TYR A 22 4.27 18.41 20.53
N ARG A 23 5.47 18.65 20.04
CA ARG A 23 6.34 17.60 19.53
C ARG A 23 6.82 16.70 20.66
N ARG A 24 6.69 15.41 20.45
CA ARG A 24 7.30 14.37 21.30
C ARG A 24 8.54 13.81 20.62
N PRO A 25 9.56 13.41 21.38
CA PRO A 25 10.73 12.73 20.83
C PRO A 25 10.36 11.51 19.98
N LYS A 26 11.05 11.30 18.87
CA LYS A 26 10.86 10.12 18.01
C LYS A 26 10.85 8.80 18.78
N ALA A 27 11.68 8.67 19.80
CA ALA A 27 11.73 7.47 20.63
C ALA A 27 10.38 7.13 21.30
N GLU A 28 9.66 8.14 21.78
CA GLU A 28 8.31 7.95 22.37
C GLU A 28 7.29 7.52 21.31
N ILE A 29 7.42 8.05 20.08
CA ILE A 29 6.55 7.67 18.97
C ILE A 29 6.80 6.20 18.57
N TYR A 30 8.06 5.79 18.42
CA TYR A 30 8.39 4.40 18.12
C TYR A 30 7.92 3.46 19.24
N GLN A 31 8.09 3.85 20.51
CA GLN A 31 7.61 3.03 21.62
C GLN A 31 6.09 2.83 21.56
N ALA A 32 5.33 3.89 21.32
CA ALA A 32 3.88 3.77 21.16
C ALA A 32 3.48 2.85 19.99
N ILE A 33 4.17 2.96 18.84
CA ILE A 33 3.96 2.07 17.70
C ILE A 33 4.24 0.60 18.10
N PHE A 34 5.31 0.34 18.81
CA PHE A 34 5.67 -1.02 19.21
C PHE A 34 4.72 -1.59 20.27
N ASP A 35 4.24 -0.78 21.19
CA ASP A 35 3.25 -1.18 22.19
C ASP A 35 1.91 -1.55 21.53
N ASP A 36 1.45 -0.75 20.55
CA ASP A 36 0.24 -1.05 19.77
C ASP A 36 0.39 -2.35 18.96
N LEU A 37 1.52 -2.52 18.29
CA LEU A 37 1.79 -3.72 17.49
C LEU A 37 1.93 -4.98 18.38
N LYS A 38 2.55 -4.83 19.55
CA LYS A 38 2.62 -5.89 20.55
C LYS A 38 1.22 -6.31 20.99
N TYR A 39 0.38 -5.34 21.33
CA TYR A 39 -1.00 -5.61 21.72
C TYR A 39 -1.76 -6.41 20.65
N VAL A 40 -1.61 -6.02 19.36
CA VAL A 40 -2.25 -6.75 18.25
C VAL A 40 -1.73 -8.18 18.13
N THR A 41 -0.43 -8.40 18.24
CA THR A 41 0.18 -9.73 18.07
C THR A 41 -0.11 -10.67 19.24
N GLU A 42 -0.36 -10.16 20.44
CA GLU A 42 -0.75 -10.90 21.64
C GLU A 42 -2.27 -11.07 21.78
N SER A 43 -3.06 -10.37 20.97
CA SER A 43 -4.52 -10.43 20.98
C SER A 43 -5.07 -11.72 20.36
N PRO A 44 -6.37 -12.05 20.54
CA PRO A 44 -7.02 -13.22 19.93
C PRO A 44 -7.36 -13.03 18.44
N LEU A 45 -6.75 -12.08 17.74
CA LEU A 45 -6.94 -11.88 16.30
C LEU A 45 -6.43 -13.07 15.50
N LEU A 46 -6.99 -13.25 14.30
CA LEU A 46 -6.54 -14.27 13.36
C LEU A 46 -5.11 -13.98 12.90
N ASP A 47 -4.34 -15.05 12.70
CA ASP A 47 -2.99 -14.95 12.17
C ASP A 47 -3.01 -14.35 10.76
N VAL A 48 -3.97 -14.77 9.92
CA VAL A 48 -4.20 -14.25 8.56
C VAL A 48 -5.69 -14.11 8.34
N GLN A 49 -6.12 -13.04 7.68
CA GLN A 49 -7.53 -12.85 7.34
C GLN A 49 -7.94 -13.64 6.11
N PRO A 50 -9.20 -14.13 6.04
CA PRO A 50 -9.76 -14.72 4.83
C PRO A 50 -10.00 -13.64 3.76
N ALA A 51 -10.13 -14.02 2.49
CA ALA A 51 -10.39 -13.13 1.37
C ALA A 51 -11.61 -12.22 1.58
N SER A 52 -12.66 -12.73 2.23
CA SER A 52 -13.87 -11.95 2.57
C SER A 52 -13.65 -10.84 3.59
N ALA A 53 -12.50 -10.84 4.27
CA ALA A 53 -12.14 -9.88 5.32
C ALA A 53 -10.72 -9.33 5.13
N CYS A 54 -10.19 -9.32 3.90
CA CYS A 54 -8.82 -8.94 3.57
C CYS A 54 -8.45 -7.50 3.99
N GLY A 55 -9.43 -6.62 4.15
CA GLY A 55 -9.23 -5.27 4.70
C GLY A 55 -9.23 -5.18 6.23
N LYS A 56 -9.32 -6.29 6.95
CA LYS A 56 -9.22 -6.31 8.42
C LYS A 56 -7.79 -6.63 8.85
N VAL A 57 -7.38 -6.06 9.98
CA VAL A 57 -6.06 -6.30 10.56
C VAL A 57 -5.90 -7.77 10.95
N SER A 58 -4.70 -8.32 10.74
CA SER A 58 -4.28 -9.66 11.15
C SER A 58 -2.95 -9.59 11.91
N LYS A 59 -2.57 -10.68 12.60
CA LYS A 59 -1.25 -10.74 13.23
C LYS A 59 -0.11 -10.68 12.19
N ALA A 60 -0.29 -11.29 11.02
CA ALA A 60 0.70 -11.19 9.93
C ALA A 60 0.95 -9.74 9.51
N ALA A 61 -0.12 -8.92 9.40
CA ALA A 61 0.01 -7.50 9.10
C ALA A 61 0.75 -6.74 10.20
N ALA A 62 0.45 -7.02 11.47
CA ALA A 62 1.11 -6.40 12.61
C ALA A 62 2.61 -6.80 12.68
N TRP A 63 2.95 -8.06 12.47
CA TRP A 63 4.33 -8.52 12.43
C TRP A 63 5.13 -7.85 11.30
N ALA A 64 4.55 -7.78 10.09
CA ALA A 64 5.19 -7.14 8.94
C ALA A 64 5.42 -5.65 9.18
N LEU A 65 4.42 -4.94 9.71
CA LEU A 65 4.54 -3.52 10.04
C LEU A 65 5.56 -3.27 11.16
N TRP A 66 5.63 -4.16 12.17
CA TRP A 66 6.60 -4.05 13.25
C TRP A 66 8.04 -4.19 12.75
N GLY A 67 8.31 -5.21 11.93
CA GLY A 67 9.61 -5.38 11.30
C GLY A 67 10.02 -4.18 10.45
N LYS A 68 9.06 -3.64 9.67
CA LYS A 68 9.28 -2.43 8.87
C LYS A 68 9.58 -1.19 9.74
N ALA A 69 8.87 -1.01 10.85
CA ALA A 69 9.09 0.11 11.77
C ALA A 69 10.47 0.03 12.46
N LEU A 70 10.88 -1.17 12.88
CA LEU A 70 12.23 -1.41 13.44
C LEU A 70 13.34 -1.13 12.41
N LEU A 71 13.14 -1.58 11.17
CA LEU A 71 14.07 -1.30 10.07
C LEU A 71 14.18 0.21 9.82
N GLN A 72 13.04 0.92 9.78
CA GLN A 72 13.02 2.37 9.62
C GLN A 72 13.77 3.07 10.77
N GLN A 73 13.54 2.67 12.01
CA GLN A 73 14.24 3.23 13.18
C GLN A 73 15.74 2.98 13.10
N ALA A 74 16.18 1.80 12.66
CA ALA A 74 17.60 1.48 12.48
C ALA A 74 18.28 2.34 11.41
N CYS A 75 17.52 2.82 10.42
CA CYS A 75 17.98 3.71 9.34
C CYS A 75 17.96 5.19 9.74
N ASP A 76 17.36 5.57 10.86
CA ASP A 76 17.36 6.96 11.33
C ASP A 76 18.79 7.41 11.67
N GLU A 77 19.16 8.58 11.16
CA GLU A 77 20.50 9.16 11.41
C GLU A 77 20.69 9.54 12.88
N ASP A 78 19.62 10.03 13.52
CA ASP A 78 19.61 10.48 14.91
C ASP A 78 19.40 9.34 15.93
N PHE A 79 19.35 8.08 15.47
CA PHE A 79 19.12 6.96 16.37
C PHE A 79 20.33 6.74 17.28
N ILE A 80 20.10 6.81 18.59
CA ILE A 80 21.10 6.52 19.62
C ILE A 80 20.81 5.10 20.16
N GLY A 81 21.67 4.15 19.83
CA GLY A 81 21.51 2.76 20.25
C GLY A 81 22.20 1.77 19.32
N SER A 82 21.97 0.49 19.54
CA SER A 82 22.53 -0.58 18.71
C SER A 82 21.67 -0.81 17.46
N LYS A 83 22.12 -0.31 16.31
CA LYS A 83 21.47 -0.58 15.02
C LYS A 83 21.44 -2.07 14.69
N SER A 84 22.49 -2.80 15.04
CA SER A 84 22.57 -4.26 14.84
C SER A 84 21.48 -5.00 15.63
N GLU A 85 21.21 -4.56 16.86
CA GLU A 85 20.15 -5.15 17.68
C GLU A 85 18.76 -4.90 17.09
N LEU A 86 18.47 -3.66 16.64
CA LEU A 86 17.21 -3.34 15.97
C LEU A 86 17.03 -4.15 14.69
N LEU A 87 18.09 -4.31 13.88
CA LEU A 87 18.03 -5.14 12.67
C LEU A 87 17.79 -6.61 13.01
N GLY A 88 18.40 -7.13 14.07
CA GLY A 88 18.10 -8.49 14.55
C GLY A 88 16.63 -8.65 14.98
N GLN A 89 16.08 -7.68 15.70
CA GLN A 89 14.67 -7.67 16.06
C GLN A 89 13.77 -7.57 14.82
N ALA A 90 14.11 -6.71 13.84
CA ALA A 90 13.37 -6.57 12.60
C ALA A 90 13.31 -7.90 11.83
N ILE A 91 14.43 -8.61 11.70
CA ILE A 91 14.49 -9.94 11.09
C ILE A 91 13.53 -10.89 11.80
N GLY A 92 13.54 -10.94 13.14
CA GLY A 92 12.64 -11.82 13.90
C GLY A 92 11.16 -11.52 13.63
N LYS A 93 10.77 -10.24 13.56
CA LYS A 93 9.38 -9.84 13.28
C LYS A 93 8.97 -10.15 11.84
N LEU A 94 9.84 -9.88 10.87
CA LEU A 94 9.60 -10.19 9.46
C LEU A 94 9.54 -11.69 9.21
N THR A 95 10.36 -12.49 9.91
CA THR A 95 10.29 -13.96 9.85
C THR A 95 8.94 -14.45 10.37
N ALA A 96 8.45 -13.92 11.50
CA ALA A 96 7.13 -14.26 12.02
C ALA A 96 6.00 -13.95 11.02
N ALA A 97 6.07 -12.81 10.30
CA ALA A 97 5.13 -12.51 9.22
C ALA A 97 5.28 -13.48 8.03
N TRP A 98 6.52 -13.79 7.64
CA TRP A 98 6.84 -14.69 6.54
C TRP A 98 6.33 -16.12 6.79
N ASP A 99 6.42 -16.61 8.00
CA ASP A 99 5.96 -17.95 8.37
C ASP A 99 4.43 -18.10 8.27
N LEU A 100 3.71 -16.98 8.31
CA LEU A 100 2.25 -16.93 8.13
C LEU A 100 1.82 -16.74 6.66
N ARG A 101 2.75 -16.72 5.70
CA ARG A 101 2.42 -16.52 4.28
C ARG A 101 1.55 -17.65 3.72
N LYS A 102 0.72 -17.31 2.74
CA LYS A 102 -0.22 -18.26 2.10
C LYS A 102 0.33 -18.92 0.82
N PHE A 103 1.59 -18.70 0.48
CA PHE A 103 2.26 -19.25 -0.71
C PHE A 103 3.56 -19.93 -0.31
N GLY A 104 4.04 -20.87 -1.11
CA GLY A 104 5.34 -21.50 -0.91
C GLY A 104 6.46 -20.56 -1.34
N GLU A 105 6.69 -20.47 -2.64
CA GLU A 105 7.67 -19.57 -3.26
C GLU A 105 6.96 -18.38 -3.89
N LEU A 106 7.53 -17.19 -3.79
CA LEU A 106 6.95 -15.97 -4.38
C LEU A 106 6.78 -16.09 -5.90
N SER A 107 7.67 -16.82 -6.58
CA SER A 107 7.57 -17.11 -8.00
C SER A 107 6.33 -17.91 -8.41
N SER A 108 5.65 -18.56 -7.47
CA SER A 108 4.39 -19.26 -7.71
C SER A 108 3.17 -18.31 -7.77
N VAL A 109 3.32 -17.06 -7.34
CA VAL A 109 2.26 -16.06 -7.35
C VAL A 109 2.34 -15.26 -8.66
N SER A 110 1.27 -15.27 -9.44
CA SER A 110 1.24 -14.48 -10.68
C SER A 110 1.26 -12.99 -10.38
N TYR A 111 2.16 -12.25 -11.02
CA TYR A 111 2.22 -10.79 -10.90
C TYR A 111 0.90 -10.10 -11.24
N SER A 112 0.16 -10.62 -12.23
CA SER A 112 -1.15 -10.08 -12.61
C SER A 112 -2.21 -10.24 -11.52
N SER A 113 -2.13 -11.30 -10.70
CA SER A 113 -3.15 -11.57 -9.68
C SER A 113 -3.24 -10.50 -8.58
N VAL A 114 -2.17 -9.73 -8.39
CA VAL A 114 -2.14 -8.61 -7.42
C VAL A 114 -3.01 -7.45 -7.90
N TRP A 115 -3.10 -7.25 -9.23
CA TRP A 115 -3.74 -6.08 -9.85
C TRP A 115 -5.08 -6.39 -10.50
N ASP A 116 -5.42 -7.65 -10.64
CA ASP A 116 -6.68 -8.09 -11.23
C ASP A 116 -7.80 -7.98 -10.19
N LEU A 117 -8.84 -7.21 -10.52
CA LEU A 117 -9.99 -6.94 -9.65
C LEU A 117 -10.70 -8.22 -9.18
N SER A 118 -10.67 -9.27 -10.00
CA SER A 118 -11.30 -10.56 -9.67
C SER A 118 -10.50 -11.39 -8.67
N THR A 119 -9.19 -11.17 -8.58
CA THR A 119 -8.28 -12.01 -7.78
C THR A 119 -7.57 -11.26 -6.66
N GLN A 120 -7.48 -9.93 -6.70
CA GLN A 120 -6.71 -9.14 -5.73
C GLN A 120 -7.08 -9.42 -4.26
N LYS A 121 -8.38 -9.60 -3.95
CA LYS A 121 -8.83 -9.89 -2.57
C LYS A 121 -8.41 -11.26 -2.06
N SER A 122 -8.18 -12.21 -2.97
CA SER A 122 -7.72 -13.56 -2.67
C SER A 122 -6.25 -13.79 -3.00
N CYS A 123 -5.54 -12.78 -3.49
CA CYS A 123 -4.13 -12.88 -3.83
C CYS A 123 -3.31 -13.27 -2.57
N ALA A 124 -2.58 -14.36 -2.69
CA ALA A 124 -1.82 -14.92 -1.56
C ALA A 124 -0.65 -14.02 -1.13
N GLU A 125 -0.17 -13.13 -1.99
CA GLU A 125 0.89 -12.16 -1.69
C GLU A 125 0.40 -11.02 -0.78
N ASN A 126 -0.89 -10.68 -0.84
CA ASN A 126 -1.43 -9.58 -0.05
C ASN A 126 -1.56 -9.95 1.43
N ILE A 127 -0.83 -9.22 2.29
CA ILE A 127 -0.87 -9.38 3.75
C ILE A 127 -2.02 -8.56 4.35
N PHE A 128 -2.20 -7.34 3.83
CA PHE A 128 -3.23 -6.38 4.24
C PHE A 128 -3.47 -5.39 3.10
N GLN A 129 -4.71 -4.99 2.89
CA GLN A 129 -5.07 -4.00 1.87
C GLN A 129 -6.18 -3.08 2.35
N VAL A 130 -6.20 -1.86 1.81
CA VAL A 130 -7.29 -0.91 2.01
C VAL A 130 -8.31 -1.11 0.90
N ASN A 131 -9.53 -1.50 1.27
CA ASN A 131 -10.60 -1.75 0.31
C ASN A 131 -11.40 -0.48 0.06
N TYR A 132 -11.65 -0.21 -1.23
CA TYR A 132 -12.53 0.84 -1.70
C TYR A 132 -13.81 0.25 -2.30
N ILE A 133 -14.88 1.03 -2.39
CA ILE A 133 -16.15 0.59 -2.95
C ILE A 133 -16.32 1.19 -4.35
N GLN A 134 -16.40 0.30 -5.35
CA GLN A 134 -16.63 0.70 -6.73
C GLN A 134 -17.98 1.44 -6.87
N GLY A 135 -17.97 2.52 -7.65
CA GLY A 135 -19.18 3.31 -7.94
C GLY A 135 -19.67 4.17 -6.77
N ASN A 136 -18.96 4.22 -5.64
CA ASN A 136 -19.30 5.06 -4.51
C ASN A 136 -18.43 6.33 -4.53
N ALA A 137 -19.08 7.50 -4.51
CA ALA A 137 -18.38 8.79 -4.60
C ALA A 137 -17.49 9.08 -3.37
N ASP A 138 -17.87 8.61 -2.19
CA ASP A 138 -17.20 8.91 -0.92
C ASP A 138 -16.24 7.81 -0.50
N LEU A 139 -16.51 6.56 -0.90
CA LEU A 139 -15.74 5.39 -0.51
C LEU A 139 -14.93 4.78 -1.67
N GLY A 140 -14.97 5.39 -2.86
CA GLY A 140 -14.19 4.98 -4.03
C GLY A 140 -12.76 5.53 -4.00
N SER A 141 -11.85 4.84 -4.70
CA SER A 141 -10.48 5.30 -4.93
C SER A 141 -10.40 6.28 -6.10
N VAL A 142 -9.55 7.29 -5.98
CA VAL A 142 -9.21 8.22 -7.08
C VAL A 142 -7.98 7.79 -7.87
N TRP A 143 -7.30 6.75 -7.44
CA TRP A 143 -6.01 6.32 -8.01
C TRP A 143 -6.09 5.95 -9.48
N ASN A 144 -7.12 5.21 -9.90
CA ASN A 144 -7.32 4.87 -11.31
C ASN A 144 -7.56 6.10 -12.18
N TYR A 145 -8.24 7.10 -11.67
CA TYR A 145 -8.42 8.35 -12.40
C TYR A 145 -7.12 9.13 -12.52
N MET A 146 -6.38 9.28 -11.43
CA MET A 146 -5.15 10.07 -11.41
C MET A 146 -3.99 9.40 -12.15
N TYR A 147 -3.86 8.10 -12.04
CA TYR A 147 -2.70 7.35 -12.54
C TYR A 147 -3.01 6.39 -13.68
N GLY A 148 -4.27 6.20 -14.02
CA GLY A 148 -4.68 5.37 -15.14
C GLY A 148 -4.31 5.97 -16.50
N PRO A 149 -4.25 5.13 -17.54
CA PRO A 149 -3.90 5.57 -18.89
C PRO A 149 -4.97 6.47 -19.49
N GLU A 150 -4.57 7.49 -20.27
CA GLU A 150 -5.49 8.33 -21.03
C GLU A 150 -6.13 7.53 -22.16
N GLY A 151 -7.42 7.49 -22.23
CA GLY A 151 -8.24 7.27 -23.42
C GLY A 151 -8.39 5.87 -23.97
N ALA A 152 -7.45 4.99 -23.91
CA ALA A 152 -7.50 3.78 -24.68
C ALA A 152 -7.87 2.53 -23.86
N GLY A 153 -9.12 2.08 -23.98
CA GLY A 153 -9.63 0.87 -23.33
C GLY A 153 -10.00 1.03 -21.85
N VAL A 154 -9.76 2.20 -21.27
CA VAL A 154 -10.51 2.72 -20.16
C VAL A 154 -11.83 3.16 -20.77
N THR A 155 -12.96 2.70 -20.28
CA THR A 155 -14.26 2.93 -20.90
C THR A 155 -14.40 4.36 -21.39
N SER A 156 -15.10 4.55 -22.48
CA SER A 156 -15.25 5.77 -23.28
C SER A 156 -15.61 7.05 -22.48
N GLN A 157 -15.79 6.96 -21.19
CA GLN A 157 -16.26 8.07 -20.36
C GLN A 157 -15.26 8.57 -19.32
N ARG A 158 -14.11 7.90 -19.12
CA ARG A 158 -13.11 8.36 -18.16
C ARG A 158 -11.70 8.18 -18.65
N LYS A 159 -11.14 9.29 -19.00
CA LYS A 159 -9.71 9.41 -19.29
C LYS A 159 -8.97 9.47 -17.96
N GLY A 160 -7.97 8.64 -17.76
CA GLY A 160 -7.01 8.86 -16.69
C GLY A 160 -6.27 10.18 -16.91
N GLU A 161 -5.85 10.83 -15.85
CA GLU A 161 -5.15 12.13 -15.92
C GLU A 161 -3.64 11.98 -16.21
N MET A 162 -3.14 10.76 -16.37
CA MET A 162 -1.74 10.49 -16.73
C MET A 162 -0.71 11.15 -15.82
N GLN A 163 -0.97 11.25 -14.53
CA GLN A 163 -0.04 11.95 -13.62
C GLN A 163 1.30 11.22 -13.44
N ASN A 164 1.33 9.90 -13.68
CA ASN A 164 2.54 9.10 -13.65
C ASN A 164 2.76 8.40 -14.98
N VAL A 165 3.69 8.92 -15.76
CA VAL A 165 4.11 8.31 -17.02
C VAL A 165 5.57 7.88 -16.97
N THR A 166 5.85 6.78 -17.61
CA THR A 166 7.20 6.25 -17.77
C THR A 166 7.75 6.70 -19.11
N ILE A 167 8.99 7.17 -19.14
CA ILE A 167 9.69 7.55 -20.37
C ILE A 167 10.27 6.32 -21.08
N GLN A 168 10.56 6.47 -22.38
CA GLN A 168 11.12 5.42 -23.21
C GLN A 168 12.33 4.72 -22.57
N ALA A 169 13.27 5.48 -22.02
CA ALA A 169 14.50 4.92 -21.42
C ALA A 169 14.20 3.94 -20.27
N VAL A 170 13.19 4.22 -19.44
CA VAL A 170 12.79 3.31 -18.36
C VAL A 170 12.07 2.09 -18.94
N TYR A 171 11.21 2.27 -19.95
CA TYR A 171 10.57 1.14 -20.64
C TYR A 171 11.61 0.19 -21.27
N ASP A 172 12.66 0.74 -21.86
CA ASP A 172 13.71 -0.04 -22.50
C ASP A 172 14.66 -0.71 -21.48
N SER A 173 14.69 -0.24 -20.25
CA SER A 173 15.52 -0.82 -19.17
C SER A 173 14.98 -2.14 -18.60
N PHE A 174 13.74 -2.51 -18.92
CA PHE A 174 13.20 -3.81 -18.50
C PHE A 174 13.89 -4.94 -19.27
N GLU A 175 14.32 -5.95 -18.55
CA GLU A 175 14.94 -7.13 -19.13
C GLU A 175 13.98 -7.92 -20.03
N PRO A 176 14.49 -8.64 -21.05
CA PRO A 176 13.66 -9.55 -21.85
C PRO A 176 12.94 -10.57 -20.96
N GLY A 177 11.61 -10.67 -21.10
CA GLY A 177 10.79 -11.59 -20.32
C GLY A 177 10.29 -11.01 -18.96
N ASP A 178 10.68 -9.79 -18.60
CA ASP A 178 10.10 -9.13 -17.42
C ASP A 178 8.62 -8.83 -17.64
N VAL A 179 7.77 -9.53 -16.90
CA VAL A 179 6.31 -9.42 -17.01
C VAL A 179 5.79 -8.02 -16.68
N ARG A 180 6.53 -7.23 -15.89
CA ARG A 180 6.15 -5.85 -15.53
C ARG A 180 6.10 -4.94 -16.75
N ARG A 181 6.89 -5.24 -17.79
CA ARG A 181 6.88 -4.50 -19.06
C ARG A 181 5.51 -4.59 -19.75
N SER A 182 4.82 -5.73 -19.66
CA SER A 182 3.48 -5.91 -20.24
C SER A 182 2.39 -5.07 -19.57
N PHE A 183 2.64 -4.59 -18.35
CA PHE A 183 1.76 -3.66 -17.64
C PHE A 183 1.99 -2.19 -18.01
N LEU A 184 2.84 -1.92 -18.97
CA LEU A 184 3.08 -0.59 -19.51
C LEU A 184 2.46 -0.48 -20.91
N ARG A 185 1.54 0.46 -21.09
CA ARG A 185 0.87 0.72 -22.35
C ARG A 185 1.39 2.01 -23.00
N ALA A 186 1.82 1.93 -24.25
CA ALA A 186 2.29 3.09 -25.00
C ALA A 186 1.12 3.98 -25.45
N THR A 187 1.30 5.28 -25.33
CA THR A 187 0.40 6.31 -25.89
C THR A 187 1.26 7.41 -26.51
N ASN A 188 0.90 7.83 -27.74
CA ASN A 188 1.56 8.93 -28.42
C ASN A 188 0.80 10.23 -28.17
N LYS A 189 1.52 11.26 -27.69
CA LYS A 189 0.98 12.60 -27.49
C LYS A 189 2.00 13.64 -27.97
N ALA A 190 1.58 14.50 -28.87
CA ALA A 190 2.43 15.55 -29.44
C ALA A 190 3.77 15.04 -30.02
N GLY A 191 3.75 13.87 -30.65
CA GLY A 191 4.94 13.26 -31.26
C GLY A 191 5.88 12.54 -30.27
N GLN A 192 5.53 12.47 -29.00
CA GLN A 192 6.28 11.77 -27.97
C GLN A 192 5.52 10.55 -27.48
N THR A 193 6.24 9.43 -27.28
CA THR A 193 5.68 8.21 -26.69
C THR A 193 5.83 8.24 -25.17
N TYR A 194 4.73 8.00 -24.49
CA TYR A 194 4.65 7.82 -23.06
C TYR A 194 4.12 6.42 -22.74
N TYR A 195 4.58 5.86 -21.64
CA TYR A 195 4.14 4.55 -21.16
C TYR A 195 3.39 4.70 -19.86
N HIS A 196 2.15 4.19 -19.85
CA HIS A 196 1.25 4.25 -18.70
C HIS A 196 1.21 2.91 -18.00
N THR A 197 1.17 2.95 -16.67
CA THR A 197 0.92 1.74 -15.91
C THR A 197 -0.54 1.30 -16.04
N MET A 198 -0.73 0.02 -16.37
CA MET A 198 -2.05 -0.63 -16.41
C MET A 198 -2.52 -1.13 -15.04
N LYS A 199 -1.72 -0.98 -13.98
CA LYS A 199 -2.10 -1.35 -12.60
C LYS A 199 -3.36 -0.64 -12.11
N TYR A 200 -3.57 0.58 -12.56
CA TYR A 200 -4.73 1.40 -12.20
C TYR A 200 -5.80 1.45 -13.29
N ALA A 201 -5.71 0.61 -14.31
CA ALA A 201 -6.70 0.55 -15.36
C ALA A 201 -7.85 -0.34 -14.90
N ASP A 202 -8.99 0.27 -14.66
CA ASP A 202 -10.25 -0.43 -14.44
C ASP A 202 -11.05 -0.44 -15.76
N LEU A 203 -10.97 -1.54 -16.48
CA LEU A 203 -11.63 -1.71 -17.78
C LEU A 203 -13.13 -1.97 -17.63
N GLU A 204 -13.61 -2.32 -16.44
CA GLU A 204 -15.02 -2.58 -16.13
C GLU A 204 -15.73 -1.34 -15.57
N CYS A 205 -15.01 -0.25 -15.36
CA CYS A 205 -15.58 0.98 -14.87
C CYS A 205 -16.58 1.55 -15.88
N GLY A 206 -17.83 1.18 -15.72
CA GLY A 206 -18.95 1.58 -16.61
C GLY A 206 -19.30 3.07 -16.49
N ALA A 207 -20.25 3.49 -17.32
CA ALA A 207 -20.75 4.86 -17.48
C ALA A 207 -21.21 5.57 -16.20
N ASN A 208 -21.49 4.82 -15.15
CA ASN A 208 -22.06 5.32 -13.90
C ASN A 208 -21.01 5.59 -12.80
N GLY A 209 -19.74 5.41 -13.08
CA GLY A 209 -18.68 5.73 -12.11
C GLY A 209 -18.59 7.24 -11.91
N TYR A 210 -18.76 7.72 -10.71
CA TYR A 210 -18.64 9.14 -10.36
C TYR A 210 -17.18 9.60 -10.40
N GLY A 211 -16.88 10.61 -11.22
CA GLY A 211 -15.69 11.44 -11.09
C GLY A 211 -14.35 10.73 -10.93
N GLY A 212 -14.08 9.59 -11.63
CA GLY A 212 -12.80 8.88 -11.51
C GLY A 212 -12.68 7.95 -10.30
N ARG A 213 -13.73 7.77 -9.56
CA ARG A 213 -13.79 6.90 -8.37
C ARG A 213 -14.34 5.51 -8.73
N CYS A 214 -13.83 4.92 -9.78
CA CYS A 214 -14.04 3.52 -10.07
C CYS A 214 -13.02 2.78 -9.23
N GLY A 215 -13.50 2.22 -8.15
CA GLY A 215 -12.62 1.66 -7.17
C GLY A 215 -12.07 0.32 -7.61
N ALA A 216 -10.92 0.30 -8.23
CA ALA A 216 -10.02 -0.75 -7.89
C ALA A 216 -9.65 -0.57 -6.43
N ASP A 217 -9.71 -1.62 -5.65
CA ASP A 217 -9.08 -1.64 -4.34
C ASP A 217 -7.58 -1.42 -4.61
N ALA A 218 -7.08 -0.22 -4.39
CA ALA A 218 -5.65 0.01 -4.45
C ALA A 218 -5.05 -0.64 -3.20
N GLY A 219 -4.49 -1.82 -3.38
CA GLY A 219 -3.74 -2.53 -2.36
C GLY A 219 -2.45 -1.80 -1.99
#